data_0dc966731d28dc18b7429afabc5bd486
#
_entry.id   0dc966731d28dc18b7429afabc5bd486
#
_cell.length_a   1.000
_cell.length_b   1.000
_cell.length_c   1.000
_cell.angle_alpha   90.00
_cell.angle_beta   90.00
_cell.angle_gamma   90.00
#
_symmetry.space_group_name_H-M   'P 1'
#
loop_
_entity.id
_entity.type
_entity.pdbx_description
1 polymer ?
#
loop_
_entity_poly.entity_id
_entity_poly.type
_entity_poly.pdbx_seq_one_letter_code
_entity_poly.pdbx_strand_id
1 'polypeptide(L)'
;PISSDRVVGTRVLVGWGGVARAVLTVADDVRPEAVEAIAALRARGIDVRLLTGDSERVARAVAAQVGIDTGDGGSVVAQVRPEDKHAAIEAMQREGRVVAMVGDGINDAPALVQADVGIAMGGGTDQASASADVVLVRDDLRAVEEALDLSTRTVQVIRQNLVWAFGYNVIAIPIAMSGRLDPMIAGAAMALSSVTVVGNSLRLRAFRRRSR
;
A
#
# COMPACT_ATOMS: atom_id res chain seq x y z
N PRO A 1 21.02 9.64 -39.51
CA PRO A 1 20.01 10.02 -38.57
C PRO A 1 19.40 8.74 -37.98
N ILE A 2 19.82 8.41 -36.76
CA ILE A 2 19.28 7.27 -36.05
C ILE A 2 17.92 7.74 -35.51
N SER A 3 16.85 7.23 -36.08
CA SER A 3 15.47 7.46 -35.60
C SER A 3 15.32 6.82 -34.21
N SER A 4 15.52 7.60 -33.18
CA SER A 4 15.50 7.18 -31.78
C SER A 4 14.18 7.50 -31.04
N ASP A 5 13.12 7.83 -31.78
CA ASP A 5 11.89 8.37 -31.19
C ASP A 5 10.92 7.32 -30.59
N ARG A 6 11.25 6.02 -30.67
CA ARG A 6 10.33 4.96 -30.26
C ARG A 6 10.58 4.40 -28.85
N VAL A 7 11.72 4.68 -28.22
CA VAL A 7 12.02 4.16 -26.88
C VAL A 7 12.03 5.31 -25.88
N VAL A 8 11.12 5.25 -24.93
CA VAL A 8 11.07 6.17 -23.79
C VAL A 8 12.03 5.65 -22.75
N GLY A 9 13.13 6.36 -22.50
CA GLY A 9 14.15 5.95 -21.55
C GLY A 9 15.14 7.07 -21.27
N THR A 10 16.06 6.81 -20.35
CA THR A 10 17.19 7.69 -20.03
C THR A 10 18.23 7.58 -21.12
N ARG A 11 18.64 8.73 -21.71
CA ARG A 11 19.63 8.78 -22.78
C ARG A 11 21.00 9.09 -22.19
N VAL A 12 21.95 8.23 -22.48
CA VAL A 12 23.37 8.41 -22.15
C VAL A 12 24.14 8.68 -23.44
N LEU A 13 24.80 9.85 -23.53
CA LEU A 13 25.65 10.19 -24.63
C LEU A 13 27.07 9.63 -24.40
N VAL A 14 27.56 8.87 -25.35
CA VAL A 14 28.93 8.36 -25.35
C VAL A 14 29.71 9.09 -26.43
N GLY A 15 30.84 9.66 -26.03
CA GLY A 15 31.66 10.40 -26.97
C GLY A 15 33.14 10.41 -26.57
N TRP A 16 34.01 10.66 -27.57
CA TRP A 16 35.44 10.87 -27.39
C TRP A 16 35.96 11.84 -28.43
N GLY A 17 37.04 12.53 -28.07
CA GLY A 17 37.59 13.57 -28.93
C GLY A 17 36.67 14.79 -29.12
N GLY A 18 35.82 15.11 -28.11
CA GLY A 18 34.89 16.24 -28.16
C GLY A 18 33.65 16.01 -29.03
N VAL A 19 33.44 14.82 -29.59
CA VAL A 19 32.31 14.48 -30.46
C VAL A 19 31.48 13.36 -29.86
N ALA A 20 30.15 13.54 -29.81
CA ALA A 20 29.23 12.48 -29.48
C ALA A 20 29.20 11.42 -30.60
N ARG A 21 29.45 10.16 -30.24
CA ARG A 21 29.58 9.03 -31.17
C ARG A 21 28.46 8.03 -31.08
N ALA A 22 27.84 7.90 -29.91
CA ALA A 22 26.74 6.99 -29.68
C ALA A 22 25.74 7.57 -28.66
N VAL A 23 24.50 7.13 -28.76
CA VAL A 23 23.45 7.36 -27.79
C VAL A 23 23.00 6.00 -27.29
N LEU A 24 23.13 5.77 -26.00
CA LEU A 24 22.55 4.60 -25.34
C LEU A 24 21.23 5.04 -24.72
N THR A 25 20.17 4.28 -24.94
CA THR A 25 18.90 4.50 -24.25
C THR A 25 18.68 3.34 -23.28
N VAL A 26 18.59 3.67 -22.01
CA VAL A 26 18.26 2.72 -20.93
C VAL A 26 16.79 2.92 -20.60
N ALA A 27 16.03 1.86 -20.69
CA ALA A 27 14.60 1.85 -20.35
C ALA A 27 14.30 0.59 -19.57
N ASP A 28 13.46 0.75 -18.55
CA ASP A 28 12.86 -0.37 -17.81
C ASP A 28 11.46 -0.63 -18.37
N ASP A 29 11.09 -1.90 -18.45
CA ASP A 29 9.76 -2.29 -18.83
C ASP A 29 8.83 -2.25 -17.61
N VAL A 30 7.62 -1.71 -17.81
CA VAL A 30 6.58 -1.73 -16.80
C VAL A 30 6.08 -3.17 -16.64
N ARG A 31 6.08 -3.64 -15.40
CA ARG A 31 5.58 -4.97 -15.09
C ARG A 31 4.07 -5.06 -15.36
N PRO A 32 3.57 -6.10 -16.03
CA PRO A 32 2.13 -6.26 -16.29
C PRO A 32 1.27 -6.20 -15.03
N GLU A 33 1.78 -6.73 -13.92
CA GLU A 33 1.12 -6.76 -12.62
C GLU A 33 0.88 -5.34 -12.06
N ALA A 34 1.71 -4.36 -12.42
CA ALA A 34 1.55 -2.98 -11.97
C ALA A 34 0.28 -2.35 -12.54
N VAL A 35 -0.04 -2.63 -13.81
CA VAL A 35 -1.26 -2.13 -14.46
C VAL A 35 -2.51 -2.65 -13.73
N GLU A 36 -2.54 -3.96 -13.44
CA GLU A 36 -3.66 -4.59 -12.73
C GLU A 36 -3.81 -4.02 -11.31
N ALA A 37 -2.70 -3.90 -10.57
CA ALA A 37 -2.70 -3.42 -9.21
C ALA A 37 -3.19 -1.96 -9.12
N ILE A 38 -2.71 -1.08 -10.00
CA ILE A 38 -3.12 0.33 -10.03
C ILE A 38 -4.59 0.46 -10.40
N ALA A 39 -5.06 -0.32 -11.39
CA ALA A 39 -6.48 -0.33 -11.75
C ALA A 39 -7.36 -0.78 -10.57
N ALA A 40 -6.95 -1.80 -9.82
CA ALA A 40 -7.67 -2.29 -8.65
C ALA A 40 -7.70 -1.26 -7.51
N LEU A 41 -6.58 -0.57 -7.24
CA LEU A 41 -6.52 0.50 -6.23
C LEU A 41 -7.44 1.67 -6.61
N ARG A 42 -7.41 2.10 -7.87
CA ARG A 42 -8.29 3.17 -8.37
C ARG A 42 -9.77 2.79 -8.32
N ALA A 43 -10.11 1.54 -8.61
CA ALA A 43 -11.48 1.04 -8.48
C ALA A 43 -12.02 1.11 -7.04
N ARG A 44 -11.13 1.18 -6.05
CA ARG A 44 -11.46 1.41 -4.63
C ARG A 44 -11.60 2.89 -4.26
N GLY A 45 -11.43 3.80 -5.22
CA GLY A 45 -11.44 5.24 -4.98
C GLY A 45 -10.13 5.78 -4.40
N ILE A 46 -9.03 5.02 -4.49
CA ILE A 46 -7.70 5.47 -4.05
C ILE A 46 -7.08 6.31 -5.18
N ASP A 47 -6.66 7.52 -4.85
CA ASP A 47 -5.90 8.39 -5.75
C ASP A 47 -4.45 7.89 -5.81
N VAL A 48 -4.07 7.28 -6.94
CA VAL A 48 -2.73 6.72 -7.13
C VAL A 48 -1.85 7.73 -7.83
N ARG A 49 -0.68 8.01 -7.24
CA ARG A 49 0.30 8.97 -7.73
C ARG A 49 1.65 8.32 -7.94
N LEU A 50 2.38 8.79 -8.95
CA LEU A 50 3.75 8.39 -9.23
C LEU A 50 4.71 9.47 -8.72
N LEU A 51 5.60 9.08 -7.80
CA LEU A 51 6.67 9.92 -7.25
C LEU A 51 8.02 9.31 -7.64
N THR A 52 8.75 9.98 -8.55
CA THR A 52 9.99 9.42 -9.13
C THR A 52 11.07 10.47 -9.30
N GLY A 53 12.34 10.02 -9.25
CA GLY A 53 13.50 10.82 -9.62
C GLY A 53 13.74 10.93 -11.13
N ASP A 54 13.01 10.19 -11.94
CA ASP A 54 13.14 10.20 -13.40
C ASP A 54 12.71 11.54 -14.01
N SER A 55 13.14 11.74 -15.27
CA SER A 55 12.69 12.90 -16.04
C SER A 55 11.18 12.86 -16.25
N GLU A 56 10.58 14.05 -16.32
CA GLU A 56 9.11 14.20 -16.49
C GLU A 56 8.58 13.42 -17.70
N ARG A 57 9.35 13.38 -18.80
CA ARG A 57 8.98 12.62 -20.00
C ARG A 57 8.88 11.12 -19.72
N VAL A 58 9.83 10.56 -18.98
CA VAL A 58 9.84 9.13 -18.61
C VAL A 58 8.71 8.85 -17.62
N ALA A 59 8.59 9.67 -16.58
CA ALA A 59 7.54 9.54 -15.56
C ALA A 59 6.13 9.57 -16.16
N ARG A 60 5.84 10.52 -17.06
CA ARG A 60 4.52 10.59 -17.74
C ARG A 60 4.28 9.40 -18.65
N ALA A 61 5.32 8.88 -19.31
CA ALA A 61 5.18 7.70 -20.16
C ALA A 61 4.89 6.43 -19.34
N VAL A 62 5.56 6.24 -18.21
CA VAL A 62 5.29 5.15 -17.27
C VAL A 62 3.88 5.29 -16.68
N ALA A 63 3.53 6.47 -16.20
CA ALA A 63 2.21 6.76 -15.65
C ALA A 63 1.07 6.42 -16.64
N ALA A 64 1.23 6.82 -17.91
CA ALA A 64 0.26 6.49 -18.96
C ALA A 64 0.12 4.98 -19.19
N GLN A 65 1.23 4.23 -19.16
CA GLN A 65 1.22 2.79 -19.34
C GLN A 65 0.49 2.06 -18.20
N VAL A 66 0.61 2.56 -16.96
CA VAL A 66 -0.04 1.95 -15.79
C VAL A 66 -1.42 2.56 -15.49
N GLY A 67 -1.90 3.49 -16.32
CA GLY A 67 -3.22 4.09 -16.16
C GLY A 67 -3.32 5.16 -15.06
N ILE A 68 -2.20 5.75 -14.65
CA ILE A 68 -2.18 6.95 -13.79
C ILE A 68 -2.46 8.17 -14.68
N ASP A 69 -3.28 9.11 -14.17
CA ASP A 69 -3.60 10.33 -14.90
C ASP A 69 -2.34 11.19 -15.12
N THR A 70 -2.08 11.53 -16.37
CA THR A 70 -0.94 12.35 -16.78
C THR A 70 -1.28 13.82 -17.01
N GLY A 71 -2.51 14.23 -16.72
CA GLY A 71 -2.94 15.61 -16.78
C GLY A 71 -2.31 16.50 -15.70
N ASP A 72 -2.71 17.77 -15.68
CA ASP A 72 -2.14 18.77 -14.76
C ASP A 72 -2.61 18.60 -13.30
N GLY A 73 -3.29 17.50 -12.99
CA GLY A 73 -3.84 17.17 -11.67
C GLY A 73 -2.84 16.74 -10.60
N GLY A 74 -1.52 16.77 -10.88
CA GLY A 74 -0.48 16.47 -9.91
C GLY A 74 -0.34 14.98 -9.56
N SER A 75 -0.88 14.08 -10.40
CA SER A 75 -0.74 12.63 -10.17
C SER A 75 0.66 12.09 -10.52
N VAL A 76 1.48 12.88 -11.23
CA VAL A 76 2.87 12.55 -11.56
C VAL A 76 3.78 13.63 -11.00
N VAL A 77 4.66 13.26 -10.07
CA VAL A 77 5.68 14.14 -9.50
C VAL A 77 7.03 13.58 -9.88
N ALA A 78 7.64 14.18 -10.89
CA ALA A 78 8.92 13.77 -11.49
C ALA A 78 10.09 14.58 -10.97
N GLN A 79 11.31 14.10 -11.23
CA GLN A 79 12.58 14.77 -10.90
C GLN A 79 12.73 15.08 -9.39
N VAL A 80 12.08 14.27 -8.54
CA VAL A 80 12.16 14.41 -7.10
C VAL A 80 13.42 13.75 -6.58
N ARG A 81 14.25 14.52 -5.86
CA ARG A 81 15.43 13.96 -5.20
C ARG A 81 15.01 13.05 -4.04
N PRO A 82 15.83 12.05 -3.69
CA PRO A 82 15.54 11.17 -2.57
C PRO A 82 15.21 11.93 -1.27
N GLU A 83 15.98 12.99 -0.99
CA GLU A 83 15.80 13.86 0.18
C GLU A 83 14.51 14.70 0.14
N ASP A 84 13.92 14.91 -1.04
CA ASP A 84 12.73 15.75 -1.21
C ASP A 84 11.42 14.93 -1.26
N LYS A 85 11.52 13.60 -1.34
CA LYS A 85 10.33 12.72 -1.41
C LYS A 85 9.44 12.85 -0.18
N HIS A 86 10.04 12.98 1.00
CA HIS A 86 9.26 13.16 2.24
C HIS A 86 8.49 14.48 2.25
N ALA A 87 9.06 15.55 1.67
CA ALA A 87 8.39 16.84 1.59
C ALA A 87 7.16 16.81 0.67
N ALA A 88 7.21 16.01 -0.41
CA ALA A 88 6.06 15.80 -1.28
C ALA A 88 4.91 15.09 -0.55
N ILE A 89 5.23 14.09 0.29
CA ILE A 89 4.23 13.40 1.13
C ILE A 89 3.65 14.37 2.17
N GLU A 90 4.51 15.11 2.87
CA GLU A 90 4.07 16.10 3.85
C GLU A 90 3.14 17.15 3.24
N ALA A 91 3.40 17.59 2.01
CA ALA A 91 2.53 18.53 1.31
C ALA A 91 1.12 17.92 1.08
N MET A 92 1.04 16.67 0.66
CA MET A 92 -0.25 15.98 0.49
C MET A 92 -0.99 15.80 1.82
N GLN A 93 -0.27 15.51 2.91
CA GLN A 93 -0.86 15.40 4.25
C GLN A 93 -1.39 16.75 4.76
N ARG A 94 -0.71 17.87 4.46
CA ARG A 94 -1.21 19.22 4.78
C ARG A 94 -2.49 19.58 4.03
N GLU A 95 -2.73 18.98 2.87
CA GLU A 95 -4.01 19.08 2.15
C GLU A 95 -5.13 18.23 2.79
N GLY A 96 -4.86 17.55 3.90
CA GLY A 96 -5.82 16.68 4.60
C GLY A 96 -5.95 15.29 4.00
N ARG A 97 -5.00 14.86 3.17
CA ARG A 97 -4.98 13.52 2.59
C ARG A 97 -4.32 12.52 3.56
N VAL A 98 -4.84 11.31 3.58
CA VAL A 98 -4.16 10.15 4.20
C VAL A 98 -3.32 9.49 3.12
N VAL A 99 -2.01 9.42 3.34
CA VAL A 99 -1.02 9.03 2.34
C VAL A 99 -0.40 7.68 2.71
N ALA A 100 -0.51 6.71 1.82
CA ALA A 100 0.30 5.50 1.86
C ALA A 100 1.46 5.63 0.86
N MET A 101 2.68 5.42 1.32
CA MET A 101 3.88 5.37 0.47
C MET A 101 4.28 3.92 0.24
N VAL A 102 4.46 3.55 -1.03
CA VAL A 102 4.99 2.25 -1.44
C VAL A 102 6.36 2.45 -2.07
N GLY A 103 7.38 1.79 -1.57
CA GLY A 103 8.75 1.93 -2.05
C GLY A 103 9.59 0.68 -1.83
N ASP A 104 10.72 0.58 -2.54
CA ASP A 104 11.68 -0.53 -2.45
C ASP A 104 12.85 -0.27 -1.48
N GLY A 105 12.99 0.95 -1.04
CA GLY A 105 13.50 1.32 0.23
C GLY A 105 14.88 1.85 0.44
N ILE A 106 15.86 1.86 -0.42
CA ILE A 106 17.15 2.47 -0.04
C ILE A 106 17.01 3.99 0.05
N ASN A 107 16.37 4.56 -0.95
CA ASN A 107 16.23 6.02 -1.08
C ASN A 107 14.87 6.52 -0.60
N ASP A 108 13.95 5.62 -0.24
CA ASP A 108 12.58 5.94 0.12
C ASP A 108 12.32 5.90 1.63
N ALA A 109 13.29 5.47 2.44
CA ALA A 109 13.12 5.34 3.89
C ALA A 109 12.56 6.60 4.57
N PRO A 110 13.05 7.83 4.29
CA PRO A 110 12.47 9.03 4.88
C PRO A 110 11.01 9.26 4.44
N ALA A 111 10.66 8.91 3.21
CA ALA A 111 9.31 9.03 2.67
C ALA A 111 8.36 7.97 3.25
N LEU A 112 8.85 6.73 3.46
CA LEU A 112 8.10 5.67 4.13
C LEU A 112 7.74 6.05 5.57
N VAL A 113 8.70 6.63 6.31
CA VAL A 113 8.47 7.09 7.70
C VAL A 113 7.51 8.29 7.75
N GLN A 114 7.57 9.19 6.76
CA GLN A 114 6.72 10.39 6.72
C GLN A 114 5.25 10.04 6.41
N ALA A 115 5.00 9.01 5.61
CA ALA A 115 3.65 8.63 5.22
C ALA A 115 2.79 8.18 6.42
N ASP A 116 1.46 8.28 6.31
CA ASP A 116 0.54 7.73 7.30
C ASP A 116 0.61 6.20 7.34
N VAL A 117 0.99 5.58 6.22
CA VAL A 117 1.32 4.15 6.12
C VAL A 117 2.49 3.96 5.18
N GLY A 118 3.63 3.52 5.69
CA GLY A 118 4.79 3.14 4.91
C GLY A 118 4.71 1.66 4.53
N ILE A 119 4.85 1.33 3.24
CA ILE A 119 4.80 -0.03 2.70
C ILE A 119 6.09 -0.31 1.96
N ALA A 120 6.93 -1.22 2.48
CA ALA A 120 8.13 -1.68 1.81
C ALA A 120 7.82 -2.88 0.90
N MET A 121 8.35 -2.85 -0.33
CA MET A 121 8.24 -3.95 -1.29
C MET A 121 9.17 -5.11 -0.91
N GLY A 122 8.73 -6.33 -1.22
CA GLY A 122 9.53 -7.54 -1.03
C GLY A 122 10.77 -7.51 -1.92
N GLY A 123 11.94 -7.67 -1.31
CA GLY A 123 13.22 -7.48 -1.99
C GLY A 123 13.87 -6.12 -1.72
N GLY A 124 13.19 -5.23 -1.02
CA GLY A 124 13.75 -4.01 -0.47
C GLY A 124 14.86 -4.29 0.55
N THR A 125 15.66 -3.27 0.85
CA THR A 125 16.73 -3.38 1.82
C THR A 125 16.21 -3.55 3.25
N ASP A 126 17.07 -4.08 4.13
CA ASP A 126 16.79 -4.17 5.57
C ASP A 126 16.39 -2.81 6.16
N GLN A 127 16.97 -1.72 5.63
CA GLN A 127 16.67 -0.36 6.07
C GLN A 127 15.25 0.08 5.71
N ALA A 128 14.74 -0.29 4.53
CA ALA A 128 13.36 -0.02 4.15
C ALA A 128 12.38 -0.82 4.99
N SER A 129 12.69 -2.09 5.19
CA SER A 129 11.89 -2.97 6.04
C SER A 129 11.82 -2.45 7.48
N ALA A 130 12.90 -1.85 8.00
CA ALA A 130 12.94 -1.24 9.33
C ALA A 130 12.18 0.09 9.43
N SER A 131 11.94 0.75 8.30
CA SER A 131 11.29 2.08 8.22
C SER A 131 9.82 2.02 7.82
N ALA A 132 9.31 0.84 7.44
CA ALA A 132 7.96 0.66 6.95
C ALA A 132 7.04 0.05 8.01
N ASP A 133 5.76 0.45 8.01
CA ASP A 133 4.71 -0.15 8.85
C ASP A 133 4.29 -1.54 8.33
N VAL A 134 4.39 -1.73 7.02
CA VAL A 134 4.04 -2.98 6.33
C VAL A 134 5.18 -3.40 5.42
N VAL A 135 5.60 -4.65 5.55
CA VAL A 135 6.60 -5.24 4.65
C VAL A 135 5.93 -6.32 3.81
N LEU A 136 5.94 -6.13 2.50
CA LEU A 136 5.42 -7.12 1.56
C LEU A 136 6.50 -8.17 1.30
N VAL A 137 6.14 -9.45 1.42
CA VAL A 137 7.10 -10.56 1.21
C VAL A 137 7.42 -10.75 -0.28
N ARG A 138 6.49 -10.38 -1.14
CA ARG A 138 6.62 -10.50 -2.60
C ARG A 138 6.91 -9.15 -3.23
N ASP A 139 7.79 -9.15 -4.22
CA ASP A 139 8.05 -7.97 -5.08
C ASP A 139 6.97 -7.87 -6.18
N ASP A 140 5.72 -7.66 -5.76
CA ASP A 140 4.53 -7.61 -6.61
C ASP A 140 3.53 -6.60 -6.04
N LEU A 141 3.22 -5.55 -6.80
CA LEU A 141 2.29 -4.50 -6.39
C LEU A 141 0.88 -5.00 -6.04
N ARG A 142 0.46 -6.16 -6.57
CA ARG A 142 -0.81 -6.79 -6.17
C ARG A 142 -0.85 -7.15 -4.69
N ALA A 143 0.31 -7.34 -4.06
CA ALA A 143 0.39 -7.55 -2.62
C ALA A 143 -0.09 -6.35 -1.79
N VAL A 144 -0.02 -5.12 -2.33
CA VAL A 144 -0.59 -3.92 -1.70
C VAL A 144 -2.11 -4.05 -1.59
N GLU A 145 -2.77 -4.45 -2.67
CA GLU A 145 -4.23 -4.69 -2.67
C GLU A 145 -4.61 -5.81 -1.68
N GLU A 146 -3.84 -6.89 -1.66
CA GLU A 146 -4.05 -7.99 -0.72
C GLU A 146 -3.92 -7.54 0.74
N ALA A 147 -2.94 -6.68 1.05
CA ALA A 147 -2.75 -6.12 2.38
C ALA A 147 -3.94 -5.24 2.81
N LEU A 148 -4.45 -4.40 1.91
CA LEU A 148 -5.65 -3.59 2.15
C LEU A 148 -6.89 -4.44 2.40
N ASP A 149 -7.08 -5.52 1.61
CA ASP A 149 -8.19 -6.46 1.82
C ASP A 149 -8.09 -7.16 3.16
N LEU A 150 -6.90 -7.64 3.51
CA LEU A 150 -6.65 -8.28 4.80
C LEU A 150 -6.92 -7.32 5.96
N SER A 151 -6.43 -6.08 5.86
CA SER A 151 -6.67 -5.03 6.87
C SER A 151 -8.16 -4.76 7.04
N THR A 152 -8.90 -4.57 5.96
CA THR A 152 -10.35 -4.32 5.99
C THR A 152 -11.10 -5.47 6.67
N ARG A 153 -10.78 -6.72 6.32
CA ARG A 153 -11.38 -7.90 6.94
C ARG A 153 -11.01 -8.05 8.41
N THR A 154 -9.77 -7.73 8.75
CA THR A 154 -9.30 -7.76 10.14
C THR A 154 -10.11 -6.79 11.00
N VAL A 155 -10.29 -5.54 10.54
CA VAL A 155 -11.12 -4.55 11.24
C VAL A 155 -12.57 -5.01 11.36
N GLN A 156 -13.14 -5.64 10.33
CA GLN A 156 -14.50 -6.20 10.39
C GLN A 156 -14.61 -7.29 11.45
N VAL A 157 -13.64 -8.21 11.51
CA VAL A 157 -13.63 -9.28 12.53
C VAL A 157 -13.46 -8.70 13.93
N ILE A 158 -12.59 -7.70 14.11
CA ILE A 158 -12.42 -7.00 15.39
C ILE A 158 -13.76 -6.37 15.82
N ARG A 159 -14.44 -5.64 14.95
CA ARG A 159 -15.75 -5.04 15.25
C ARG A 159 -16.80 -6.08 15.62
N GLN A 160 -16.86 -7.19 14.90
CA GLN A 160 -17.76 -8.30 15.23
C GLN A 160 -17.45 -8.88 16.62
N ASN A 161 -16.18 -9.11 16.91
CA ASN A 161 -15.76 -9.64 18.21
C ASN A 161 -16.11 -8.68 19.35
N LEU A 162 -15.95 -7.37 19.15
CA LEU A 162 -16.34 -6.36 20.12
C LEU A 162 -17.86 -6.34 20.35
N VAL A 163 -18.65 -6.42 19.28
CA VAL A 163 -20.13 -6.50 19.39
C VAL A 163 -20.54 -7.71 20.21
N TRP A 164 -19.96 -8.88 19.97
CA TRP A 164 -20.23 -10.07 20.76
C TRP A 164 -19.79 -9.91 22.23
N ALA A 165 -18.57 -9.42 22.46
CA ALA A 165 -18.03 -9.26 23.80
C ALA A 165 -18.81 -8.23 24.65
N PHE A 166 -19.21 -7.11 24.07
CA PHE A 166 -19.98 -6.08 24.76
C PHE A 166 -21.47 -6.45 24.84
N GLY A 167 -22.03 -6.99 23.76
CA GLY A 167 -23.46 -7.35 23.70
C GLY A 167 -23.87 -8.35 24.78
N TYR A 168 -23.02 -9.33 25.02
CA TYR A 168 -23.20 -10.26 26.10
C TYR A 168 -23.28 -9.55 27.48
N ASN A 169 -22.33 -8.64 27.75
CA ASN A 169 -22.28 -7.92 29.02
C ASN A 169 -23.47 -6.98 29.20
N VAL A 170 -23.90 -6.29 28.15
CA VAL A 170 -25.10 -5.41 28.17
C VAL A 170 -26.37 -6.18 28.56
N ILE A 171 -26.48 -7.43 28.16
CA ILE A 171 -27.63 -8.28 28.53
C ILE A 171 -27.45 -8.89 29.91
N ALA A 172 -26.26 -9.38 30.23
CA ALA A 172 -25.99 -10.12 31.47
C ALA A 172 -26.03 -9.23 32.73
N ILE A 173 -25.54 -7.98 32.65
CA ILE A 173 -25.48 -7.06 33.79
C ILE A 173 -26.87 -6.76 34.37
N PRO A 174 -27.90 -6.34 33.60
CA PRO A 174 -29.24 -6.11 34.13
C PRO A 174 -29.88 -7.38 34.76
N ILE A 175 -29.64 -8.55 34.15
CA ILE A 175 -30.13 -9.82 34.68
C ILE A 175 -29.44 -10.14 36.00
N ALA A 176 -28.14 -9.92 36.12
CA ALA A 176 -27.41 -10.09 37.37
C ALA A 176 -27.91 -9.13 38.46
N MET A 177 -28.15 -7.87 38.12
CA MET A 177 -28.68 -6.86 39.04
C MET A 177 -30.09 -7.22 39.55
N SER A 178 -30.88 -7.93 38.75
CA SER A 178 -32.23 -8.41 39.19
C SER A 178 -32.16 -9.65 40.06
N GLY A 179 -30.98 -10.18 40.38
CA GLY A 179 -30.80 -11.40 41.20
C GLY A 179 -31.20 -12.69 40.48
N ARG A 180 -31.46 -12.64 39.18
CA ARG A 180 -31.95 -13.79 38.40
C ARG A 180 -30.85 -14.52 37.64
N LEU A 181 -29.59 -14.04 37.68
CA LEU A 181 -28.48 -14.65 36.96
C LEU A 181 -27.89 -15.80 37.81
N ASP A 182 -28.05 -17.03 37.33
CA ASP A 182 -27.37 -18.19 37.88
C ASP A 182 -25.86 -18.11 37.53
N PRO A 183 -24.96 -18.27 38.53
CA PRO A 183 -23.50 -18.23 38.29
C PRO A 183 -23.00 -19.24 37.25
N MET A 184 -23.65 -20.42 37.19
CA MET A 184 -23.28 -21.45 36.23
C MET A 184 -23.64 -21.06 34.80
N ILE A 185 -24.83 -20.42 34.62
CA ILE A 185 -25.24 -19.87 33.32
C ILE A 185 -24.31 -18.75 32.89
N ALA A 186 -23.92 -17.87 33.83
CA ALA A 186 -22.95 -16.78 33.54
C ALA A 186 -21.60 -17.35 33.09
N GLY A 187 -21.07 -18.35 33.78
CA GLY A 187 -19.83 -19.01 33.41
C GLY A 187 -19.87 -19.68 32.03
N ALA A 188 -20.97 -20.39 31.74
CA ALA A 188 -21.18 -21.03 30.44
C ALA A 188 -21.26 -19.99 29.30
N ALA A 189 -21.95 -18.88 29.50
CA ALA A 189 -22.06 -17.80 28.51
C ALA A 189 -20.71 -17.11 28.25
N MET A 190 -19.88 -16.89 29.28
CA MET A 190 -18.51 -16.39 29.13
C MET A 190 -17.63 -17.35 28.30
N ALA A 191 -17.70 -18.65 28.60
CA ALA A 191 -16.96 -19.65 27.85
C ALA A 191 -17.39 -19.67 26.37
N LEU A 192 -18.70 -19.62 26.10
CA LEU A 192 -19.23 -19.58 24.72
C LEU A 192 -18.79 -18.32 23.98
N SER A 193 -18.82 -17.15 24.66
CA SER A 193 -18.34 -15.88 24.07
C SER A 193 -16.87 -15.99 23.66
N SER A 194 -16.02 -16.54 24.53
CA SER A 194 -14.59 -16.74 24.25
C SER A 194 -14.37 -17.65 23.04
N VAL A 195 -15.09 -18.78 22.97
CA VAL A 195 -15.01 -19.71 21.85
C VAL A 195 -15.47 -19.04 20.55
N THR A 196 -16.54 -18.24 20.61
CA THR A 196 -17.07 -17.52 19.44
C THR A 196 -16.04 -16.50 18.91
N VAL A 197 -15.42 -15.71 19.78
CA VAL A 197 -14.39 -14.73 19.41
C VAL A 197 -13.18 -15.42 18.79
N VAL A 198 -12.69 -16.50 19.39
CA VAL A 198 -11.57 -17.27 18.84
C VAL A 198 -11.95 -17.89 17.49
N GLY A 199 -13.10 -18.54 17.39
CA GLY A 199 -13.59 -19.15 16.15
C GLY A 199 -13.75 -18.12 15.03
N ASN A 200 -14.29 -16.94 15.32
CA ASN A 200 -14.42 -15.86 14.36
C ASN A 200 -13.05 -15.32 13.91
N SER A 201 -12.09 -15.17 14.83
CA SER A 201 -10.74 -14.72 14.52
C SER A 201 -9.97 -15.74 13.67
N LEU A 202 -10.18 -17.04 13.88
CA LEU A 202 -9.56 -18.09 13.08
C LEU A 202 -9.99 -18.06 11.60
N ARG A 203 -11.13 -17.47 11.28
CA ARG A 203 -11.57 -17.28 9.89
C ARG A 203 -10.61 -16.41 9.08
N LEU A 204 -9.84 -15.52 9.73
CA LEU A 204 -8.81 -14.73 9.06
C LEU A 204 -7.66 -15.61 8.52
N ARG A 205 -7.35 -16.75 9.15
CA ARG A 205 -6.34 -17.69 8.66
C ARG A 205 -6.74 -18.37 7.34
N ALA A 206 -8.04 -18.45 7.06
CA ALA A 206 -8.59 -18.99 5.82
C ALA A 206 -8.69 -17.91 4.71
N PHE A 207 -8.19 -16.69 4.98
CA PHE A 207 -8.12 -15.63 3.99
C PHE A 207 -7.13 -16.03 2.90
N ARG A 208 -7.65 -16.63 1.86
CA ARG A 208 -6.95 -16.81 0.58
C ARG A 208 -7.55 -15.83 -0.40
N ARG A 209 -6.71 -14.98 -1.00
CA ARG A 209 -7.11 -14.26 -2.19
C ARG A 209 -7.64 -15.30 -3.19
N ARG A 210 -8.83 -15.11 -3.70
CA ARG A 210 -9.28 -15.76 -4.92
C ARG A 210 -8.46 -15.14 -6.04
N SER A 211 -7.31 -15.75 -6.37
CA SER A 211 -6.63 -15.49 -7.63
C SER A 211 -7.59 -15.97 -8.73
N ARG A 212 -8.15 -15.06 -9.44
CA ARG A 212 -8.68 -15.29 -10.78
C ARG A 212 -7.78 -14.61 -11.77
#